data_9e51d8048d36a2c3ed0daebc1893a5a1
#
_entry.id   9e51d8048d36a2c3ed0daebc1893a5a1
#
_cell.length_a   1.000
_cell.length_b   1.000
_cell.length_c   1.000
_cell.angle_alpha   90.00
_cell.angle_beta   90.00
_cell.angle_gamma   90.00
#
_symmetry.space_group_name_H-M   'P 1'
#
loop_
_entity.id
_entity.type
_entity.pdbx_description
1 polymer ?
#
loop_
_entity_poly.entity_id
_entity_poly.type
_entity_poly.pdbx_seq_one_letter_code
_entity_poly.pdbx_strand_id
1 'polypeptide(L)'
;MVQKTGKPLRPAESEAEPPKRRGRPRAYQPEVALGKALDLFRKDGFAATSLDDLSAATGMNRPSLYGAFGDKRELFIKSYRRYREDARAAMGNIFRDELPIRRRLERIYAVALDIYLSGESGPRGCFTVMTAASEAVHDPDIRAMVLEGFVELDKAFAACFRAAREKGELPESADPAVLAQLASATIHTIAIRARAQTPRKELEAIVKGALDVMLGAAK
;
A
#
# COMPACT_ATOMS: atom_id res chain seq x y z
N MET A 1 20.63 92.20 1.72
CA MET A 1 20.48 91.02 0.82
C MET A 1 21.16 89.83 1.49
N VAL A 2 20.38 88.93 2.06
CA VAL A 2 20.86 87.71 2.72
C VAL A 2 20.27 86.52 2.00
N GLN A 3 21.12 85.76 1.30
CA GLN A 3 20.73 84.50 0.64
C GLN A 3 20.65 83.39 1.70
N LYS A 4 19.46 82.73 1.81
CA LYS A 4 19.28 81.50 2.56
C LYS A 4 19.58 80.31 1.63
N THR A 5 20.61 79.57 1.95
CA THR A 5 20.96 78.28 1.32
C THR A 5 20.05 77.19 1.91
N GLY A 6 19.24 76.59 1.06
CA GLY A 6 18.41 75.44 1.40
C GLY A 6 19.25 74.15 1.45
N LYS A 7 19.01 73.34 2.50
CA LYS A 7 19.61 72.06 2.77
C LYS A 7 18.84 70.97 1.95
N PRO A 8 19.49 70.05 1.21
CA PRO A 8 18.77 69.03 0.49
C PRO A 8 18.19 67.94 1.44
N LEU A 9 16.94 67.54 1.20
CA LEU A 9 16.24 66.42 1.82
C LEU A 9 16.94 65.10 1.45
N ARG A 10 17.23 64.25 2.45
CA ARG A 10 17.65 62.87 2.28
C ARG A 10 16.46 62.02 1.78
N PRO A 11 16.65 61.07 0.87
CA PRO A 11 15.61 60.09 0.52
C PRO A 11 15.36 59.17 1.69
N ALA A 12 14.09 58.80 1.89
CA ALA A 12 13.65 57.82 2.93
C ALA A 12 14.27 56.44 2.58
N GLU A 13 14.97 55.88 3.58
CA GLU A 13 15.46 54.50 3.52
C GLU A 13 14.23 53.57 3.59
N SER A 14 14.08 52.77 2.55
CA SER A 14 13.12 51.68 2.51
C SER A 14 13.48 50.63 3.58
N GLU A 15 12.63 50.47 4.59
CA GLU A 15 12.76 49.38 5.54
C GLU A 15 12.59 48.04 4.80
N ALA A 16 13.71 47.33 4.59
CA ALA A 16 13.70 45.99 4.12
C ALA A 16 13.09 45.06 5.15
N GLU A 17 11.98 44.39 4.83
CA GLU A 17 11.40 43.33 5.67
C GLU A 17 12.47 42.29 6.04
N PRO A 18 12.53 41.89 7.36
CA PRO A 18 13.51 40.87 7.78
C PRO A 18 13.24 39.55 7.07
N PRO A 19 14.28 38.83 6.62
CA PRO A 19 14.11 37.57 5.91
C PRO A 19 13.38 36.58 6.79
N LYS A 20 12.28 35.97 6.26
CA LYS A 20 11.52 34.89 6.90
C LYS A 20 12.50 33.81 7.36
N ARG A 21 12.60 33.59 8.66
CA ARG A 21 13.42 32.52 9.27
C ARG A 21 13.06 31.20 8.61
N ARG A 22 13.96 30.63 7.82
CA ARG A 22 13.89 29.24 7.34
C ARG A 22 13.76 28.35 8.58
N GLY A 23 12.64 27.65 8.70
CA GLY A 23 12.43 26.69 9.79
C GLY A 23 13.58 25.69 9.82
N ARG A 24 13.93 25.23 11.03
CA ARG A 24 14.94 24.17 11.25
C ARG A 24 14.71 23.03 10.25
N PRO A 25 15.75 22.54 9.53
CA PRO A 25 15.59 21.40 8.61
C PRO A 25 14.83 20.27 9.32
N ARG A 26 13.85 19.68 8.64
CA ARG A 26 13.10 18.54 9.20
C ARG A 26 14.10 17.43 9.49
N ALA A 27 14.23 17.04 10.75
CA ALA A 27 15.15 15.99 11.22
C ALA A 27 14.71 14.57 10.76
N TYR A 28 13.62 14.44 9.97
CA TYR A 28 13.07 13.18 9.49
C TYR A 28 12.65 13.25 8.02
N GLN A 29 12.68 12.10 7.34
CA GLN A 29 12.14 11.94 6.00
C GLN A 29 10.72 11.36 6.11
N PRO A 30 9.67 12.08 5.69
CA PRO A 30 8.28 11.64 5.84
C PRO A 30 8.02 10.25 5.24
N GLU A 31 8.59 9.96 4.09
CA GLU A 31 8.44 8.66 3.41
C GLU A 31 9.01 7.51 4.23
N VAL A 32 10.18 7.70 4.85
CA VAL A 32 10.78 6.68 5.73
C VAL A 32 9.93 6.47 6.97
N ALA A 33 9.44 7.56 7.57
CA ALA A 33 8.57 7.48 8.75
C ALA A 33 7.24 6.79 8.41
N LEU A 34 6.63 7.10 7.26
CA LEU A 34 5.41 6.43 6.78
C LEU A 34 5.64 4.92 6.57
N GLY A 35 6.78 4.53 5.99
CA GLY A 35 7.15 3.11 5.84
C GLY A 35 7.23 2.38 7.18
N LYS A 36 7.87 3.00 8.18
CA LYS A 36 7.97 2.43 9.54
C LYS A 36 6.61 2.33 10.23
N ALA A 37 5.75 3.34 10.07
CA ALA A 37 4.39 3.30 10.59
C ALA A 37 3.55 2.20 9.90
N LEU A 38 3.67 2.05 8.58
CA LEU A 38 3.06 0.96 7.82
C LEU A 38 3.50 -0.40 8.35
N ASP A 39 4.79 -0.57 8.59
CA ASP A 39 5.33 -1.82 9.11
C ASP A 39 4.78 -2.16 10.49
N LEU A 40 4.63 -1.16 11.35
CA LEU A 40 4.06 -1.33 12.67
C LEU A 40 2.56 -1.70 12.60
N PHE A 41 1.78 -0.98 11.80
CA PHE A 41 0.36 -1.28 11.60
C PHE A 41 0.13 -2.66 10.95
N ARG A 42 0.99 -3.09 10.04
CA ARG A 42 0.94 -4.45 9.47
C ARG A 42 1.24 -5.53 10.50
N LYS A 43 2.10 -5.23 11.46
CA LYS A 43 2.48 -6.16 12.54
C LYS A 43 1.37 -6.27 13.58
N ASP A 44 0.96 -5.16 14.17
CA ASP A 44 0.17 -5.11 15.39
C ASP A 44 -1.30 -4.74 15.15
N GLY A 45 -1.64 -4.20 13.97
CA GLY A 45 -2.97 -3.65 13.65
C GLY A 45 -3.16 -2.25 14.20
N PHE A 46 -4.30 -1.62 13.86
CA PHE A 46 -4.62 -0.26 14.29
C PHE A 46 -4.85 -0.15 15.80
N ALA A 47 -5.70 -1.03 16.33
CA ALA A 47 -6.16 -0.93 17.73
C ALA A 47 -5.00 -1.09 18.72
N ALA A 48 -4.10 -2.06 18.49
CA ALA A 48 -2.98 -2.37 19.38
C ALA A 48 -1.78 -1.42 19.23
N THR A 49 -1.72 -0.62 18.16
CA THR A 49 -0.63 0.34 17.95
C THR A 49 -0.91 1.65 18.70
N SER A 50 -0.05 2.04 19.64
CA SER A 50 -0.16 3.32 20.33
C SER A 50 0.62 4.44 19.62
N LEU A 51 0.38 5.71 20.01
CA LEU A 51 1.18 6.85 19.53
C LEU A 51 2.62 6.79 20.04
N ASP A 52 2.86 6.15 21.17
CA ASP A 52 4.22 5.96 21.67
C ASP A 52 4.99 4.93 20.85
N ASP A 53 4.33 3.84 20.46
CA ASP A 53 4.91 2.84 19.55
C ASP A 53 5.24 3.48 18.20
N LEU A 54 4.34 4.31 17.65
CA LEU A 54 4.58 5.06 16.42
C LEU A 54 5.74 6.04 16.55
N SER A 55 5.82 6.75 17.69
CA SER A 55 6.94 7.67 17.97
C SER A 55 8.27 6.92 18.05
N ALA A 56 8.31 5.80 18.77
CA ALA A 56 9.49 4.96 18.89
C ALA A 56 9.92 4.38 17.53
N ALA A 57 9.00 3.82 16.76
CA ALA A 57 9.29 3.22 15.46
C ALA A 57 9.76 4.25 14.43
N THR A 58 9.13 5.41 14.37
CA THR A 58 9.45 6.44 13.37
C THR A 58 10.63 7.32 13.76
N GLY A 59 10.99 7.37 15.04
CA GLY A 59 11.96 8.33 15.60
C GLY A 59 11.42 9.77 15.67
N MET A 60 10.10 9.95 15.57
CA MET A 60 9.42 11.26 15.62
C MET A 60 8.69 11.41 16.94
N ASN A 61 8.74 12.62 17.52
CA ASN A 61 7.87 12.93 18.66
C ASN A 61 6.41 13.12 18.21
N ARG A 62 5.45 13.01 19.14
CA ARG A 62 4.01 13.13 18.87
C ARG A 62 3.62 14.41 18.10
N PRO A 63 4.09 15.63 18.49
CA PRO A 63 3.79 16.84 17.72
C PRO A 63 4.26 16.79 16.28
N SER A 64 5.43 16.19 16.01
CA SER A 64 5.94 16.01 14.65
C SER A 64 5.14 15.00 13.84
N LEU A 65 4.65 13.91 14.46
CA LEU A 65 3.75 12.96 13.84
C LEU A 65 2.43 13.62 13.43
N TYR A 66 1.80 14.34 14.34
CA TYR A 66 0.56 15.09 14.06
C TYR A 66 0.76 16.13 12.97
N GLY A 67 1.84 16.89 13.01
CA GLY A 67 2.14 17.90 12.00
C GLY A 67 2.43 17.34 10.60
N ALA A 68 2.94 16.09 10.51
CA ALA A 68 3.28 15.46 9.24
C ALA A 68 2.12 14.65 8.66
N PHE A 69 1.42 13.92 9.51
CA PHE A 69 0.49 12.88 9.08
C PHE A 69 -0.94 13.07 9.55
N GLY A 70 -1.20 14.01 10.44
CA GLY A 70 -2.47 14.17 11.12
C GLY A 70 -2.60 13.22 12.31
N ASP A 71 -3.79 12.81 12.66
CA ASP A 71 -4.04 11.89 13.77
C ASP A 71 -3.63 10.44 13.44
N LYS A 72 -3.78 9.53 14.40
CA LYS A 72 -3.45 8.10 14.23
C LYS A 72 -4.27 7.47 13.10
N ARG A 73 -5.55 7.87 12.95
CA ARG A 73 -6.43 7.38 11.89
C ARG A 73 -5.93 7.83 10.51
N GLU A 74 -5.57 9.10 10.36
CA GLU A 74 -5.04 9.64 9.11
C GLU A 74 -3.70 8.99 8.74
N LEU A 75 -2.82 8.77 9.72
CA LEU A 75 -1.56 8.05 9.51
C LEU A 75 -1.82 6.60 9.06
N PHE A 76 -2.81 5.91 9.66
CA PHE A 76 -3.22 4.57 9.23
C PHE A 76 -3.72 4.57 7.78
N ILE A 77 -4.59 5.50 7.40
CA ILE A 77 -5.12 5.63 6.04
C ILE A 77 -3.98 5.89 5.04
N LYS A 78 -3.02 6.77 5.37
CA LYS A 78 -1.84 7.04 4.55
C LYS A 78 -0.97 5.78 4.40
N SER A 79 -0.76 5.04 5.49
CA SER A 79 -0.04 3.77 5.48
C SER A 79 -0.73 2.71 4.62
N TYR A 80 -2.06 2.61 4.71
CA TYR A 80 -2.85 1.70 3.90
C TYR A 80 -2.79 2.04 2.40
N ARG A 81 -2.90 3.32 2.03
CA ARG A 81 -2.75 3.77 0.64
C ARG A 81 -1.37 3.43 0.09
N ARG A 82 -0.32 3.70 0.86
CA ARG A 82 1.06 3.36 0.48
C ARG A 82 1.22 1.87 0.24
N TYR A 83 0.70 1.02 1.12
CA TYR A 83 0.72 -0.43 0.93
C TYR A 83 0.06 -0.86 -0.38
N ARG A 84 -1.11 -0.29 -0.71
CA ARG A 84 -1.81 -0.58 -1.97
C ARG A 84 -1.02 -0.12 -3.19
N GLU A 85 -0.40 1.06 -3.12
CA GLU A 85 0.46 1.59 -4.19
C GLU A 85 1.68 0.71 -4.41
N ASP A 86 2.38 0.30 -3.36
CA ASP A 86 3.54 -0.58 -3.42
C ASP A 86 3.15 -1.96 -3.99
N ALA A 87 2.04 -2.55 -3.55
CA ALA A 87 1.54 -3.82 -4.09
C ALA A 87 1.13 -3.70 -5.56
N ARG A 88 0.46 -2.60 -5.94
CA ARG A 88 0.10 -2.31 -7.34
C ARG A 88 1.34 -2.14 -8.22
N ALA A 89 2.37 -1.44 -7.73
CA ALA A 89 3.63 -1.28 -8.44
C ALA A 89 4.35 -2.62 -8.64
N ALA A 90 4.38 -3.47 -7.61
CA ALA A 90 5.03 -4.77 -7.66
C ALA A 90 4.35 -5.74 -8.64
N MET A 91 3.03 -5.75 -8.72
CA MET A 91 2.26 -6.71 -9.51
C MET A 91 1.75 -6.17 -10.85
N GLY A 92 1.63 -4.85 -11.01
CA GLY A 92 0.94 -4.23 -12.15
C GLY A 92 1.54 -4.56 -13.52
N ASN A 93 2.86 -4.73 -13.61
CA ASN A 93 3.51 -5.14 -14.86
C ASN A 93 3.21 -6.61 -15.16
N ILE A 94 3.17 -7.48 -14.15
CA ILE A 94 2.90 -8.92 -14.32
C ILE A 94 1.46 -9.13 -14.81
N PHE A 95 0.49 -8.35 -14.32
CA PHE A 95 -0.89 -8.39 -14.79
C PHE A 95 -1.03 -8.02 -16.28
N ARG A 96 -0.12 -7.20 -16.81
CA ARG A 96 -0.08 -6.78 -18.22
C ARG A 96 0.87 -7.60 -19.11
N ASP A 97 1.62 -8.51 -18.50
CA ASP A 97 2.59 -9.35 -19.21
C ASP A 97 1.89 -10.28 -20.22
N GLU A 98 2.55 -10.57 -21.35
CA GLU A 98 2.00 -11.44 -22.39
C GLU A 98 2.31 -12.93 -22.18
N LEU A 99 2.75 -13.29 -21.00
CA LEU A 99 3.00 -14.70 -20.65
C LEU A 99 1.72 -15.54 -20.73
N PRO A 100 1.83 -16.85 -21.02
CA PRO A 100 0.72 -17.79 -20.87
C PRO A 100 0.06 -17.65 -19.49
N ILE A 101 -1.27 -17.80 -19.44
CA ILE A 101 -2.06 -17.48 -18.23
C ILE A 101 -1.51 -18.17 -16.96
N ARG A 102 -1.15 -19.45 -17.03
CA ARG A 102 -0.60 -20.21 -15.90
C ARG A 102 0.66 -19.54 -15.37
N ARG A 103 1.61 -19.22 -16.25
CA ARG A 103 2.88 -18.58 -15.86
C ARG A 103 2.67 -17.19 -15.29
N ARG A 104 1.72 -16.45 -15.84
CA ARG A 104 1.36 -15.14 -15.33
C ARG A 104 0.82 -15.22 -13.91
N LEU A 105 -0.12 -16.11 -13.64
CA LEU A 105 -0.70 -16.34 -12.33
C LEU A 105 0.35 -16.84 -11.32
N GLU A 106 1.19 -17.81 -11.71
CA GLU A 106 2.30 -18.27 -10.88
C GLU A 106 3.18 -17.11 -10.41
N ARG A 107 3.52 -16.16 -11.30
CA ARG A 107 4.31 -14.97 -10.94
C ARG A 107 3.56 -14.03 -10.02
N ILE A 108 2.28 -13.78 -10.25
CA ILE A 108 1.43 -12.94 -9.39
C ILE A 108 1.41 -13.52 -7.96
N TYR A 109 1.17 -14.83 -7.83
CA TYR A 109 1.14 -15.47 -6.51
C TYR A 109 2.52 -15.51 -5.85
N ALA A 110 3.60 -15.69 -6.60
CA ALA A 110 4.95 -15.64 -6.06
C ALA A 110 5.26 -14.26 -5.44
N VAL A 111 4.96 -13.18 -6.16
CA VAL A 111 5.13 -11.81 -5.64
C VAL A 111 4.21 -11.55 -4.43
N ALA A 112 2.97 -12.04 -4.46
CA ALA A 112 2.07 -11.94 -3.32
C ALA A 112 2.64 -12.66 -2.08
N LEU A 113 3.18 -13.86 -2.25
CA LEU A 113 3.84 -14.60 -1.16
C LEU A 113 5.08 -13.87 -0.63
N ASP A 114 5.89 -13.25 -1.49
CA ASP A 114 7.03 -12.44 -1.07
C ASP A 114 6.57 -11.27 -0.19
N ILE A 115 5.49 -10.57 -0.57
CA ILE A 115 4.90 -9.48 0.22
C ILE A 115 4.35 -10.00 1.56
N TYR A 116 3.66 -11.13 1.56
CA TYR A 116 2.97 -11.66 2.75
C TYR A 116 3.92 -12.27 3.77
N LEU A 117 4.99 -12.88 3.29
CA LEU A 117 6.04 -13.50 4.12
C LEU A 117 7.11 -12.50 4.55
N SER A 118 7.12 -11.28 3.99
CA SER A 118 8.05 -10.23 4.38
C SER A 118 7.78 -9.69 5.78
N GLY A 119 8.85 -9.32 6.50
CA GLY A 119 8.81 -8.62 7.78
C GLY A 119 9.92 -9.07 8.71
N GLU A 120 10.61 -8.12 9.37
CA GLU A 120 11.71 -8.41 10.30
C GLU A 120 11.28 -9.30 11.48
N SER A 121 10.01 -9.17 11.92
CA SER A 121 9.47 -9.93 13.04
C SER A 121 8.58 -11.12 12.60
N GLY A 122 8.68 -11.54 11.34
CA GLY A 122 7.93 -12.65 10.75
C GLY A 122 6.86 -12.23 9.74
N PRO A 123 6.13 -13.21 9.18
CA PRO A 123 5.11 -13.01 8.16
C PRO A 123 4.00 -12.07 8.59
N ARG A 124 3.62 -11.12 7.73
CA ARG A 124 2.61 -10.08 8.04
C ARG A 124 1.29 -10.28 7.31
N GLY A 125 1.26 -11.14 6.30
CA GLY A 125 0.08 -11.34 5.47
C GLY A 125 -0.28 -10.09 4.64
N CYS A 126 -1.53 -10.05 4.19
CA CYS A 126 -2.07 -8.93 3.42
C CYS A 126 -2.69 -7.87 4.33
N PHE A 127 -2.23 -6.62 4.21
CA PHE A 127 -2.77 -5.53 5.03
C PHE A 127 -4.25 -5.24 4.70
N THR A 128 -4.65 -5.40 3.43
CA THR A 128 -6.06 -5.25 3.02
C THR A 128 -6.97 -6.27 3.71
N VAL A 129 -6.57 -7.54 3.74
CA VAL A 129 -7.36 -8.60 4.39
C VAL A 129 -7.47 -8.36 5.90
N MET A 130 -6.39 -7.95 6.54
CA MET A 130 -6.40 -7.61 7.97
C MET A 130 -7.31 -6.43 8.26
N THR A 131 -7.19 -5.35 7.48
CA THR A 131 -8.01 -4.14 7.63
C THR A 131 -9.49 -4.44 7.39
N ALA A 132 -9.81 -5.35 6.45
CA ALA A 132 -11.19 -5.79 6.22
C ALA A 132 -11.80 -6.49 7.44
N ALA A 133 -10.99 -7.29 8.16
CA ALA A 133 -11.44 -8.05 9.31
C ALA A 133 -11.53 -7.21 10.61
N SER A 134 -10.93 -6.03 10.65
CA SER A 134 -10.85 -5.19 11.84
C SER A 134 -11.46 -3.80 11.62
N GLU A 135 -10.70 -2.86 11.07
CA GLU A 135 -11.06 -1.44 11.02
C GLU A 135 -12.24 -1.15 10.09
N ALA A 136 -12.37 -1.89 8.98
CA ALA A 136 -13.48 -1.72 8.03
C ALA A 136 -14.86 -2.02 8.65
N VAL A 137 -14.93 -2.76 9.74
CA VAL A 137 -16.17 -3.02 10.47
C VAL A 137 -16.70 -1.73 11.11
N HIS A 138 -15.81 -0.88 11.61
CA HIS A 138 -16.15 0.28 12.43
C HIS A 138 -16.02 1.62 11.69
N ASP A 139 -15.25 1.67 10.60
CA ASP A 139 -14.96 2.89 9.86
C ASP A 139 -15.44 2.79 8.41
N PRO A 140 -16.48 3.56 8.00
CA PRO A 140 -17.05 3.50 6.66
C PRO A 140 -16.08 3.94 5.56
N ASP A 141 -15.17 4.89 5.81
CA ASP A 141 -14.19 5.35 4.83
C ASP A 141 -13.15 4.26 4.58
N ILE A 142 -12.66 3.62 5.65
CA ILE A 142 -11.73 2.50 5.55
C ILE A 142 -12.41 1.32 4.84
N ARG A 143 -13.67 1.05 5.15
CA ARG A 143 -14.47 0.02 4.46
C ARG A 143 -14.54 0.28 2.96
N ALA A 144 -14.85 1.51 2.56
CA ALA A 144 -14.92 1.89 1.14
C ALA A 144 -13.57 1.66 0.43
N MET A 145 -12.45 2.04 1.07
CA MET A 145 -11.10 1.82 0.54
C MET A 145 -10.75 0.34 0.40
N VAL A 146 -11.18 -0.50 1.34
CA VAL A 146 -10.97 -1.96 1.31
C VAL A 146 -11.77 -2.58 0.18
N LEU A 147 -13.06 -2.24 0.05
CA LEU A 147 -13.93 -2.72 -1.03
C LEU A 147 -13.40 -2.32 -2.41
N GLU A 148 -12.92 -1.08 -2.55
CA GLU A 148 -12.26 -0.64 -3.77
C GLU A 148 -11.05 -1.52 -4.11
N GLY A 149 -10.23 -1.88 -3.11
CA GLY A 149 -9.09 -2.76 -3.28
C GLY A 149 -9.46 -4.16 -3.77
N PHE A 150 -10.53 -4.73 -3.26
CA PHE A 150 -11.06 -6.03 -3.72
C PHE A 150 -11.56 -5.94 -5.17
N VAL A 151 -12.35 -4.92 -5.49
CA VAL A 151 -12.86 -4.70 -6.84
C VAL A 151 -11.73 -4.49 -7.86
N GLU A 152 -10.68 -3.76 -7.50
CA GLU A 152 -9.52 -3.58 -8.38
C GLU A 152 -8.80 -4.90 -8.65
N LEU A 153 -8.59 -5.71 -7.63
CA LEU A 153 -7.93 -7.02 -7.77
C LEU A 153 -8.74 -7.96 -8.66
N ASP A 154 -10.06 -8.04 -8.41
CA ASP A 154 -10.98 -8.86 -9.23
C ASP A 154 -10.97 -8.41 -10.70
N LYS A 155 -11.01 -7.10 -10.94
CA LYS A 155 -10.92 -6.54 -12.31
C LYS A 155 -9.59 -6.90 -13.00
N ALA A 156 -8.48 -6.86 -12.27
CA ALA A 156 -7.17 -7.20 -12.81
C ALA A 156 -7.09 -8.68 -13.20
N PHE A 157 -7.56 -9.59 -12.34
CA PHE A 157 -7.65 -11.00 -12.68
C PHE A 157 -8.63 -11.28 -13.82
N ALA A 158 -9.81 -10.66 -13.81
CA ALA A 158 -10.79 -10.84 -14.88
C ALA A 158 -10.25 -10.39 -16.24
N ALA A 159 -9.44 -9.33 -16.28
CA ALA A 159 -8.75 -8.92 -17.51
C ALA A 159 -7.76 -9.99 -18.00
N CYS A 160 -6.98 -10.60 -17.08
CA CYS A 160 -6.07 -11.69 -17.43
C CYS A 160 -6.81 -12.90 -18.02
N PHE A 161 -7.92 -13.31 -17.39
CA PHE A 161 -8.69 -14.47 -17.86
C PHE A 161 -9.43 -14.18 -19.17
N ARG A 162 -9.94 -12.96 -19.39
CA ARG A 162 -10.52 -12.57 -20.69
C ARG A 162 -9.48 -12.68 -21.82
N ALA A 163 -8.31 -12.08 -21.61
CA ALA A 163 -7.23 -12.12 -22.59
C ALA A 163 -6.77 -13.58 -22.87
N ALA A 164 -6.72 -14.43 -21.84
CA ALA A 164 -6.37 -15.84 -22.00
C ALA A 164 -7.44 -16.61 -22.81
N ARG A 165 -8.72 -16.34 -22.57
CA ARG A 165 -9.82 -16.94 -23.35
C ARG A 165 -9.78 -16.49 -24.81
N GLU A 166 -9.54 -15.20 -25.07
CA GLU A 166 -9.39 -14.66 -26.43
C GLU A 166 -8.20 -15.27 -27.19
N LYS A 167 -7.14 -15.63 -26.48
CA LYS A 167 -5.96 -16.34 -27.06
C LYS A 167 -6.14 -17.85 -27.17
N GLY A 168 -7.30 -18.39 -26.78
CA GLY A 168 -7.55 -19.84 -26.80
C GLY A 168 -6.84 -20.65 -25.71
N GLU A 169 -6.28 -20.00 -24.70
CA GLU A 169 -5.64 -20.66 -23.55
C GLU A 169 -6.67 -21.23 -22.56
N LEU A 170 -7.93 -20.81 -22.67
CA LEU A 170 -9.06 -21.26 -21.87
C LEU A 170 -10.21 -21.65 -22.79
N PRO A 171 -11.06 -22.62 -22.37
CA PRO A 171 -12.24 -22.99 -23.14
C PRO A 171 -13.24 -21.81 -23.17
N GLU A 172 -14.06 -21.75 -24.25
CA GLU A 172 -15.10 -20.71 -24.41
C GLU A 172 -16.11 -20.70 -23.23
N SER A 173 -16.36 -21.87 -22.65
CA SER A 173 -17.24 -22.02 -21.47
C SER A 173 -16.66 -21.46 -20.16
N ALA A 174 -15.38 -21.12 -20.13
CA ALA A 174 -14.77 -20.51 -18.94
C ALA A 174 -15.32 -19.11 -18.72
N ASP A 175 -15.84 -18.85 -17.50
CA ASP A 175 -16.27 -17.52 -17.11
C ASP A 175 -15.11 -16.73 -16.46
N PRO A 176 -14.57 -15.67 -17.10
CA PRO A 176 -13.47 -14.91 -16.56
C PRO A 176 -13.78 -14.22 -15.22
N ALA A 177 -15.05 -13.90 -14.96
CA ALA A 177 -15.43 -13.25 -13.70
C ALA A 177 -15.39 -14.25 -12.53
N VAL A 178 -15.90 -15.46 -12.74
CA VAL A 178 -15.85 -16.54 -11.74
C VAL A 178 -14.41 -16.93 -11.46
N LEU A 179 -13.59 -17.12 -12.51
CA LEU A 179 -12.16 -17.43 -12.34
C LEU A 179 -11.40 -16.33 -11.60
N ALA A 180 -11.74 -15.06 -11.85
CA ALA A 180 -11.15 -13.93 -11.13
C ALA A 180 -11.48 -13.97 -9.64
N GLN A 181 -12.72 -14.26 -9.28
CA GLN A 181 -13.12 -14.39 -7.86
C GLN A 181 -12.39 -15.54 -7.16
N LEU A 182 -12.22 -16.70 -7.85
CA LEU A 182 -11.45 -17.83 -7.31
C LEU A 182 -9.96 -17.46 -7.14
N ALA A 183 -9.39 -16.74 -8.10
CA ALA A 183 -8.01 -16.27 -8.02
C ALA A 183 -7.84 -15.28 -6.84
N SER A 184 -8.75 -14.33 -6.68
CA SER A 184 -8.74 -13.39 -5.54
C SER A 184 -8.94 -14.11 -4.20
N ALA A 185 -9.86 -15.08 -4.13
CA ALA A 185 -10.06 -15.90 -2.94
C ALA A 185 -8.79 -16.68 -2.55
N THR A 186 -8.04 -17.17 -3.54
CA THR A 186 -6.75 -17.84 -3.32
C THR A 186 -5.72 -16.86 -2.74
N ILE A 187 -5.62 -15.64 -3.28
CA ILE A 187 -4.75 -14.56 -2.72
C ILE A 187 -5.08 -14.30 -1.25
N HIS A 188 -6.36 -14.18 -0.92
CA HIS A 188 -6.80 -13.92 0.46
C HIS A 188 -6.50 -15.09 1.39
N THR A 189 -6.72 -16.33 0.92
CA THR A 189 -6.41 -17.54 1.70
C THR A 189 -4.93 -17.66 2.05
N ILE A 190 -4.04 -17.49 1.05
CA ILE A 190 -2.60 -17.56 1.31
C ILE A 190 -2.11 -16.42 2.19
N ALA A 191 -2.73 -15.23 2.13
CA ALA A 191 -2.40 -14.11 2.99
C ALA A 191 -2.72 -14.38 4.47
N ILE A 192 -3.90 -14.94 4.75
CA ILE A 192 -4.32 -15.31 6.12
C ILE A 192 -3.40 -16.41 6.67
N ARG A 193 -3.13 -17.44 5.88
CA ARG A 193 -2.27 -18.56 6.26
C ARG A 193 -0.80 -18.13 6.44
N ALA A 194 -0.30 -17.23 5.59
CA ALA A 194 1.04 -16.65 5.76
C ALA A 194 1.15 -15.94 7.12
N ARG A 195 0.15 -15.13 7.50
CA ARG A 195 0.11 -14.49 8.81
C ARG A 195 0.05 -15.49 9.97
N ALA A 196 -0.62 -16.64 9.77
CA ALA A 196 -0.63 -17.75 10.70
C ALA A 196 0.66 -18.60 10.67
N GLN A 197 1.72 -18.10 10.01
CA GLN A 197 3.03 -18.72 9.91
C GLN A 197 3.08 -20.07 9.17
N THR A 198 2.11 -20.31 8.26
CA THR A 198 2.15 -21.49 7.38
C THR A 198 3.43 -21.43 6.53
N PRO A 199 4.21 -22.52 6.45
CA PRO A 199 5.45 -22.56 5.67
C PRO A 199 5.22 -22.24 4.20
N ARG A 200 6.15 -21.53 3.56
CA ARG A 200 6.09 -21.14 2.14
C ARG A 200 5.74 -22.30 1.22
N LYS A 201 6.37 -23.46 1.42
CA LYS A 201 6.13 -24.67 0.62
C LYS A 201 4.66 -25.12 0.63
N GLU A 202 4.01 -25.00 1.76
CA GLU A 202 2.58 -25.35 1.89
C GLU A 202 1.69 -24.32 1.19
N LEU A 203 2.03 -23.03 1.30
CA LEU A 203 1.33 -21.96 0.58
C LEU A 203 1.47 -22.11 -0.93
N GLU A 204 2.65 -22.46 -1.42
CA GLU A 204 2.91 -22.75 -2.83
C GLU A 204 2.11 -23.99 -3.32
N ALA A 205 1.94 -24.99 -2.46
CA ALA A 205 1.10 -26.15 -2.79
C ALA A 205 -0.39 -25.78 -2.92
N ILE A 206 -0.89 -24.86 -2.08
CA ILE A 206 -2.26 -24.31 -2.21
C ILE A 206 -2.41 -23.57 -3.53
N VAL A 207 -1.44 -22.71 -3.87
CA VAL A 207 -1.45 -21.98 -5.16
C VAL A 207 -1.47 -22.94 -6.33
N LYS A 208 -0.58 -23.96 -6.33
CA LYS A 208 -0.54 -24.97 -7.38
C LYS A 208 -1.89 -25.67 -7.53
N GLY A 209 -2.47 -26.16 -6.44
CA GLY A 209 -3.78 -26.81 -6.46
C GLY A 209 -4.90 -25.91 -7.00
N ALA A 210 -4.93 -24.64 -6.60
CA ALA A 210 -5.89 -23.66 -7.11
C ALA A 210 -5.72 -23.43 -8.62
N LEU A 211 -4.48 -23.31 -9.10
CA LEU A 211 -4.20 -23.18 -10.54
C LEU A 211 -4.61 -24.43 -11.33
N ASP A 212 -4.38 -25.62 -10.78
CA ASP A 212 -4.78 -26.87 -11.43
C ASP A 212 -6.30 -26.99 -11.52
N VAL A 213 -7.05 -26.50 -10.54
CA VAL A 213 -8.52 -26.44 -10.60
C VAL A 213 -9.02 -25.42 -11.62
N MET A 214 -8.42 -24.23 -11.66
CA MET A 214 -8.86 -23.13 -12.53
C MET A 214 -8.49 -23.34 -14.01
N LEU A 215 -7.35 -23.97 -14.29
CA LEU A 215 -6.74 -24.02 -15.62
C LEU A 215 -6.57 -25.45 -16.17
N GLY A 216 -6.93 -26.48 -15.41
CA GLY A 216 -6.54 -27.86 -15.66
C GLY A 216 -5.12 -28.16 -15.14
N ALA A 217 -4.81 -29.43 -14.95
CA ALA A 217 -3.47 -29.86 -14.52
C ALA A 217 -2.40 -29.47 -15.56
N ALA A 218 -1.23 -29.06 -15.09
CA ALA A 218 -0.08 -28.82 -15.96
C ALA A 218 0.32 -30.16 -16.60
N LYS A 219 0.42 -30.17 -17.95
CA LYS A 219 0.93 -31.31 -18.71
C LYS A 219 2.43 -31.45 -18.53
#